data_585b497cc36f31d47863af6bc1aa08d4
#
_entry.id   585b497cc36f31d47863af6bc1aa08d4
#
_cell.length_a   1.000
_cell.length_b   1.000
_cell.length_c   1.000
_cell.angle_alpha   90.00
_cell.angle_beta   90.00
_cell.angle_gamma   90.00
#
_symmetry.space_group_name_H-M   'P 1'
#
loop_
_entity.id
_entity.type
_entity.pdbx_description
1 polymer ?
#
loop_
_entity_poly.entity_id
_entity_poly.type
_entity_poly.pdbx_seq_one_letter_code
_entity_poly.pdbx_strand_id
1 'polypeptide(L)'
;MKKTFKIIASAPFVLLVLVLAILSVKYSPVYVYRLIAQNVADVYDYKYYENRTIAGADSAFQFIARPNKEYVETLFQERVSRYGFNTFDEWAIQSQTTALIFIRKDTILYEGYFNGFTRESYFHSQSMAKSFISFLIGAAIDDGLISGVHDPMTKYIPELKERDPRFEDITIKNLLEMRSGLEYNTSYLPGTNIHAPWHDEAIGYYHPNVRKLLLKKVEIADAPGGGFQYCNYNTSYLGLIIERATHKTVSKYLEEKLWSEIMEHDALFSIDSHKSGFEYMPSRLMARAIDYARFGRLFLYGGNWNGKQVVSKDWVLKSTREDKYIPRDIYPDWFGGDNCKHVYYGYQWWGHTNCDSTFQFAASGNLGQNIYVIPDKEIIIVHCGNSLEYYSDFDLWQIAENIALNKSP
;
A
#
# COMPACT_ATOMS: atom_id res chain seq x y z
N MET A 1 29.94 -49.23 6.00
CA MET A 1 29.65 -48.11 5.11
C MET A 1 28.14 -47.80 4.89
N LYS A 2 27.27 -48.81 4.63
CA LYS A 2 25.84 -48.54 4.37
C LYS A 2 25.05 -47.91 5.55
N LYS A 3 25.38 -48.25 6.81
CA LYS A 3 24.71 -47.67 8.00
C LYS A 3 25.10 -46.21 8.28
N THR A 4 26.39 -45.88 8.07
CA THR A 4 26.93 -44.53 8.27
C THR A 4 26.39 -43.55 7.22
N PHE A 5 26.18 -44.02 5.98
CA PHE A 5 25.62 -43.20 4.91
C PHE A 5 24.13 -42.86 5.14
N LYS A 6 23.34 -43.82 5.72
CA LYS A 6 21.95 -43.53 6.11
C LYS A 6 21.83 -42.56 7.27
N ILE A 7 22.75 -42.55 8.22
CA ILE A 7 22.78 -41.60 9.35
C ILE A 7 23.17 -40.20 8.85
N ILE A 8 24.14 -40.09 7.96
CA ILE A 8 24.58 -38.81 7.38
C ILE A 8 23.49 -38.21 6.48
N ALA A 9 22.75 -39.02 5.71
CA ALA A 9 21.66 -38.54 4.87
C ALA A 9 20.39 -38.15 5.69
N SER A 10 20.22 -38.67 6.91
CA SER A 10 19.11 -38.29 7.79
C SER A 10 19.37 -37.06 8.65
N ALA A 11 20.63 -36.72 8.90
CA ALA A 11 21.01 -35.57 9.75
C ALA A 11 20.46 -34.22 9.24
N PRO A 12 20.59 -33.83 7.96
CA PRO A 12 20.01 -32.58 7.45
C PRO A 12 18.47 -32.57 7.51
N PHE A 13 17.84 -33.73 7.30
CA PHE A 13 16.37 -33.83 7.43
C PHE A 13 15.93 -33.65 8.89
N VAL A 14 16.60 -34.28 9.84
CA VAL A 14 16.32 -34.10 11.28
C VAL A 14 16.56 -32.66 11.71
N LEU A 15 17.64 -32.02 11.23
CA LEU A 15 17.91 -30.61 11.50
C LEU A 15 16.80 -29.71 10.94
N LEU A 16 16.36 -29.96 9.71
CA LEU A 16 15.25 -29.21 9.11
C LEU A 16 13.96 -29.33 9.94
N VAL A 17 13.60 -30.56 10.34
CA VAL A 17 12.42 -30.80 11.18
C VAL A 17 12.53 -30.06 12.52
N LEU A 18 13.70 -30.07 13.16
CA LEU A 18 13.94 -29.34 14.40
C LEU A 18 13.80 -27.80 14.20
N VAL A 19 14.38 -27.25 13.13
CA VAL A 19 14.24 -25.83 12.79
C VAL A 19 12.77 -25.47 12.59
N LEU A 20 12.04 -26.24 11.79
CA LEU A 20 10.60 -26.01 11.56
C LEU A 20 9.77 -26.13 12.85
N ALA A 21 10.11 -27.05 13.73
CA ALA A 21 9.47 -27.18 15.05
C ALA A 21 9.74 -25.95 15.93
N ILE A 22 10.98 -25.49 16.01
CA ILE A 22 11.36 -24.27 16.76
C ILE A 22 10.61 -23.04 16.20
N LEU A 23 10.62 -22.85 14.88
CA LEU A 23 9.90 -21.75 14.24
C LEU A 23 8.39 -21.83 14.49
N SER A 24 7.82 -23.05 14.47
CA SER A 24 6.40 -23.27 14.74
C SER A 24 6.01 -22.92 16.18
N VAL A 25 6.88 -23.21 17.14
CA VAL A 25 6.69 -22.81 18.56
C VAL A 25 6.81 -21.29 18.72
N LYS A 26 7.81 -20.67 18.08
CA LYS A 26 8.08 -19.24 18.19
C LYS A 26 7.02 -18.37 17.51
N TYR A 27 6.61 -18.71 16.30
CA TYR A 27 5.75 -17.88 15.45
C TYR A 27 4.35 -18.46 15.20
N SER A 28 4.16 -19.69 15.03
CA SER A 28 3.01 -20.57 14.87
C SER A 28 3.19 -21.55 13.69
N PRO A 29 2.58 -22.73 13.71
CA PRO A 29 2.65 -23.68 12.58
C PRO A 29 2.04 -23.09 11.29
N VAL A 30 0.96 -22.32 11.42
CA VAL A 30 0.29 -21.67 10.27
C VAL A 30 1.19 -20.63 9.63
N TYR A 31 1.88 -19.82 10.43
CA TYR A 31 2.87 -18.87 9.92
C TYR A 31 3.97 -19.58 9.10
N VAL A 32 4.55 -20.63 9.68
CA VAL A 32 5.63 -21.39 9.02
C VAL A 32 5.16 -22.01 7.71
N TYR A 33 3.96 -22.59 7.71
CA TYR A 33 3.37 -23.13 6.48
C TYR A 33 3.20 -22.05 5.41
N ARG A 34 2.59 -20.91 5.74
CA ARG A 34 2.38 -19.80 4.79
C ARG A 34 3.70 -19.23 4.29
N LEU A 35 4.68 -19.02 5.18
CA LEU A 35 6.01 -18.53 4.80
C LEU A 35 6.69 -19.45 3.78
N ILE A 36 6.60 -20.75 3.93
CA ILE A 36 7.21 -21.71 2.99
C ILE A 36 6.43 -21.76 1.67
N ALA A 37 5.11 -21.76 1.75
CA ALA A 37 4.23 -21.94 0.59
C ALA A 37 4.10 -20.66 -0.27
N GLN A 38 4.25 -19.47 0.33
CA GLN A 38 3.90 -18.18 -0.27
C GLN A 38 4.99 -17.11 -0.10
N ASN A 39 6.23 -17.47 0.21
CA ASN A 39 7.32 -16.58 0.68
C ASN A 39 7.41 -15.20 0.02
N VAL A 40 7.09 -15.10 -1.26
CA VAL A 40 7.05 -13.83 -2.01
C VAL A 40 5.58 -13.45 -2.22
N ALA A 41 5.20 -12.26 -1.76
CA ALA A 41 3.84 -11.75 -1.95
C ALA A 41 3.51 -11.63 -3.45
N ASP A 42 2.30 -12.07 -3.81
CA ASP A 42 1.78 -12.16 -5.18
C ASP A 42 0.44 -11.42 -5.27
N VAL A 43 0.07 -10.97 -6.47
CA VAL A 43 -1.23 -10.32 -6.72
C VAL A 43 -2.41 -11.30 -6.63
N TYR A 44 -2.16 -12.60 -6.61
CA TYR A 44 -3.17 -13.64 -6.46
C TYR A 44 -3.33 -14.15 -5.02
N ASP A 45 -2.55 -13.66 -4.06
CA ASP A 45 -2.53 -14.13 -2.68
C ASP A 45 -3.91 -14.08 -2.00
N TYR A 46 -4.77 -13.15 -2.39
CA TYR A 46 -6.13 -13.05 -1.85
C TYR A 46 -6.95 -14.33 -1.99
N LYS A 47 -6.59 -15.22 -2.91
CA LYS A 47 -7.24 -16.54 -3.11
C LYS A 47 -6.93 -17.54 -2.00
N TYR A 48 -5.86 -17.31 -1.23
CA TYR A 48 -5.42 -18.17 -0.13
C TYR A 48 -5.93 -17.73 1.25
N TYR A 49 -6.61 -16.59 1.29
CA TYR A 49 -7.14 -16.00 2.52
C TYR A 49 -8.66 -15.88 2.46
N GLU A 50 -9.27 -15.88 3.63
CA GLU A 50 -10.67 -15.48 3.74
C GLU A 50 -10.78 -13.98 3.52
N ASN A 51 -11.80 -13.57 2.76
CA ASN A 51 -12.01 -12.19 2.37
C ASN A 51 -13.35 -11.70 2.90
N ARG A 52 -13.39 -10.46 3.39
CA ARG A 52 -14.63 -9.71 3.61
C ARG A 52 -14.98 -8.95 2.36
N THR A 53 -16.24 -9.05 1.93
CA THR A 53 -16.77 -8.23 0.85
C THR A 53 -17.13 -6.85 1.40
N ILE A 54 -16.83 -5.83 0.63
CA ILE A 54 -17.17 -4.43 0.85
C ILE A 54 -18.07 -4.05 -0.32
N ALA A 55 -19.35 -3.78 -0.04
CA ALA A 55 -20.34 -3.56 -1.09
C ALA A 55 -20.12 -2.23 -1.82
N GLY A 56 -20.21 -2.26 -3.15
CA GLY A 56 -20.18 -1.09 -4.01
C GLY A 56 -21.47 -0.27 -3.90
N ALA A 57 -21.49 0.90 -4.55
CA ALA A 57 -22.65 1.77 -4.63
C ALA A 57 -23.66 1.25 -5.67
N ASP A 58 -24.95 1.42 -5.41
CA ASP A 58 -26.01 1.10 -6.37
C ASP A 58 -25.92 1.96 -7.66
N SER A 59 -25.34 3.16 -7.55
CA SER A 59 -25.12 4.09 -8.65
C SER A 59 -23.83 4.87 -8.40
N ALA A 60 -22.83 4.69 -9.26
CA ALA A 60 -21.54 5.36 -9.17
C ALA A 60 -21.34 6.38 -10.30
N PHE A 61 -20.53 7.39 -10.00
CA PHE A 61 -20.06 8.36 -11.00
C PHE A 61 -19.31 7.64 -12.14
N GLN A 62 -19.66 8.02 -13.37
CA GLN A 62 -19.03 7.48 -14.57
C GLN A 62 -18.08 8.52 -15.19
N PHE A 63 -16.84 8.12 -15.42
CA PHE A 63 -15.90 8.91 -16.20
C PHE A 63 -16.33 8.96 -17.67
N ILE A 64 -16.04 10.07 -18.35
CA ILE A 64 -16.31 10.23 -19.78
C ILE A 64 -15.25 9.46 -20.58
N ALA A 65 -15.64 8.54 -21.43
CA ALA A 65 -14.70 7.82 -22.28
C ALA A 65 -14.46 8.60 -23.58
N ARG A 66 -13.21 9.06 -23.78
CA ARG A 66 -12.71 9.67 -25.04
C ARG A 66 -11.28 9.20 -25.29
N PRO A 67 -11.09 7.94 -25.73
CA PRO A 67 -9.75 7.35 -25.85
C PRO A 67 -8.89 8.12 -26.85
N ASN A 68 -7.68 8.41 -26.44
CA ASN A 68 -6.61 8.97 -27.25
C ASN A 68 -5.32 8.17 -26.98
N LYS A 69 -5.29 6.94 -27.52
CA LYS A 69 -4.21 5.97 -27.27
C LYS A 69 -2.86 6.55 -27.70
N GLU A 70 -2.79 7.17 -28.89
CA GLU A 70 -1.56 7.73 -29.45
C GLU A 70 -0.93 8.78 -28.50
N TYR A 71 -1.75 9.68 -27.96
CA TYR A 71 -1.27 10.65 -26.97
C TYR A 71 -0.68 9.99 -25.73
N VAL A 72 -1.38 8.99 -25.18
CA VAL A 72 -0.89 8.31 -23.97
C VAL A 72 0.36 7.51 -24.27
N GLU A 73 0.43 6.79 -25.39
CA GLU A 73 1.63 6.07 -25.83
C GLU A 73 2.86 6.98 -25.95
N THR A 74 2.66 8.19 -26.50
CA THR A 74 3.73 9.19 -26.59
C THR A 74 4.30 9.56 -25.21
N LEU A 75 3.46 9.67 -24.18
CA LEU A 75 3.90 9.96 -22.83
C LEU A 75 4.74 8.83 -22.19
N PHE A 76 4.50 7.59 -22.62
CA PHE A 76 5.21 6.42 -22.15
C PHE A 76 6.42 6.03 -23.01
N GLN A 77 6.64 6.69 -24.15
CA GLN A 77 7.65 6.31 -25.12
C GLN A 77 9.07 6.24 -24.54
N GLU A 78 9.43 7.19 -23.70
CA GLU A 78 10.76 7.21 -23.05
C GLU A 78 10.93 5.98 -22.14
N ARG A 79 9.90 5.63 -21.37
CA ARG A 79 9.88 4.43 -20.52
C ARG A 79 9.99 3.15 -21.33
N VAL A 80 9.20 3.05 -22.39
CA VAL A 80 9.24 1.92 -23.34
C VAL A 80 10.67 1.72 -23.88
N SER A 81 11.29 2.80 -24.36
CA SER A 81 12.65 2.76 -24.92
C SER A 81 13.72 2.46 -23.87
N ARG A 82 13.59 2.98 -22.66
CA ARG A 82 14.55 2.76 -21.55
C ARG A 82 14.67 1.29 -21.19
N TYR A 83 13.57 0.56 -21.19
CA TYR A 83 13.54 -0.87 -20.93
C TYR A 83 13.83 -1.72 -22.18
N GLY A 84 14.14 -1.10 -23.32
CA GLY A 84 14.54 -1.79 -24.56
C GLY A 84 13.38 -2.38 -25.36
N PHE A 85 12.15 -1.94 -25.10
CA PHE A 85 10.98 -2.37 -25.85
C PHE A 85 10.75 -1.49 -27.09
N ASN A 86 10.14 -2.06 -28.14
CA ASN A 86 9.88 -1.34 -29.39
C ASN A 86 8.53 -0.66 -29.40
N THR A 87 7.55 -1.22 -28.68
CA THR A 87 6.17 -0.72 -28.65
C THR A 87 5.64 -0.65 -27.23
N PHE A 88 4.63 0.19 -27.06
CA PHE A 88 3.89 0.32 -25.79
C PHE A 88 3.22 -1.00 -25.36
N ASP A 89 2.60 -1.71 -26.30
CA ASP A 89 1.93 -2.99 -26.01
C ASP A 89 2.96 -4.07 -25.64
N GLU A 90 4.12 -4.13 -26.32
CA GLU A 90 5.22 -5.02 -25.94
C GLU A 90 5.71 -4.73 -24.52
N TRP A 91 5.94 -3.45 -24.21
CA TRP A 91 6.31 -3.04 -22.84
C TRP A 91 5.25 -3.47 -21.84
N ALA A 92 3.97 -3.19 -22.06
CA ALA A 92 2.90 -3.49 -21.12
C ALA A 92 2.82 -5.01 -20.82
N ILE A 93 2.98 -5.85 -21.85
CA ILE A 93 2.96 -7.32 -21.71
C ILE A 93 4.20 -7.82 -20.97
N GLN A 94 5.39 -7.42 -21.40
CA GLN A 94 6.66 -7.93 -20.87
C GLN A 94 6.97 -7.40 -19.46
N SER A 95 6.59 -6.15 -19.16
CA SER A 95 6.70 -5.59 -17.80
C SER A 95 5.67 -6.15 -16.82
N GLN A 96 4.83 -7.10 -17.28
CA GLN A 96 3.73 -7.68 -16.49
C GLN A 96 2.75 -6.63 -15.95
N THR A 97 2.53 -5.56 -16.69
CA THR A 97 1.42 -4.63 -16.44
C THR A 97 0.11 -5.38 -16.55
N THR A 98 -0.79 -5.23 -15.59
CA THR A 98 -2.10 -5.90 -15.57
C THR A 98 -3.25 -4.94 -15.86
N ALA A 99 -3.11 -3.66 -15.47
CA ALA A 99 -4.00 -2.58 -15.87
C ALA A 99 -3.25 -1.25 -15.99
N LEU A 100 -3.68 -0.42 -16.94
CA LEU A 100 -3.29 0.98 -17.03
C LEU A 100 -4.51 1.82 -17.40
N ILE A 101 -4.83 2.81 -16.56
CA ILE A 101 -5.90 3.77 -16.80
C ILE A 101 -5.31 5.18 -16.71
N PHE A 102 -5.54 5.99 -17.73
CA PHE A 102 -5.11 7.38 -17.77
C PHE A 102 -6.34 8.29 -17.90
N ILE A 103 -6.54 9.14 -16.91
CA ILE A 103 -7.70 10.04 -16.82
C ILE A 103 -7.18 11.48 -16.72
N ARG A 104 -7.81 12.38 -17.48
CA ARG A 104 -7.60 13.82 -17.39
C ARG A 104 -8.94 14.54 -17.39
N LYS A 105 -9.19 15.41 -16.41
CA LYS A 105 -10.45 16.18 -16.29
C LYS A 105 -11.69 15.27 -16.39
N ASP A 106 -11.72 14.26 -15.55
CA ASP A 106 -12.79 13.24 -15.54
C ASP A 106 -13.01 12.48 -16.85
N THR A 107 -12.04 12.57 -17.79
CA THR A 107 -12.11 11.91 -19.09
C THR A 107 -11.06 10.81 -19.19
N ILE A 108 -11.50 9.56 -19.46
CA ILE A 108 -10.61 8.43 -19.70
C ILE A 108 -10.01 8.61 -21.11
N LEU A 109 -8.71 8.85 -21.17
CA LEU A 109 -7.94 8.93 -22.42
C LEU A 109 -7.34 7.57 -22.80
N TYR A 110 -7.11 6.70 -21.81
CA TYR A 110 -6.66 5.33 -22.03
C TYR A 110 -7.20 4.42 -20.92
N GLU A 111 -7.66 3.25 -21.28
CA GLU A 111 -8.01 2.16 -20.39
C GLU A 111 -7.61 0.84 -21.06
N GLY A 112 -6.62 0.15 -20.48
CA GLY A 112 -6.08 -1.09 -21.01
C GLY A 112 -5.84 -2.12 -19.92
N TYR A 113 -6.09 -3.39 -20.26
CA TYR A 113 -5.90 -4.55 -19.39
C TYR A 113 -5.06 -5.59 -20.13
N PHE A 114 -4.09 -6.18 -19.46
CA PHE A 114 -3.07 -7.04 -20.05
C PHE A 114 -2.88 -8.32 -19.23
N ASN A 115 -2.11 -9.25 -19.75
CA ASN A 115 -1.68 -10.47 -19.06
C ASN A 115 -2.85 -11.28 -18.48
N GLY A 116 -3.97 -11.36 -19.20
CA GLY A 116 -5.15 -12.12 -18.81
C GLY A 116 -6.09 -11.42 -17.83
N PHE A 117 -5.78 -10.18 -17.43
CA PHE A 117 -6.68 -9.34 -16.63
C PHE A 117 -7.69 -8.61 -17.52
N THR A 118 -8.83 -8.28 -16.95
CA THR A 118 -9.94 -7.57 -17.60
C THR A 118 -10.45 -6.47 -16.68
N ARG A 119 -11.37 -5.64 -17.15
CA ARG A 119 -12.04 -4.62 -16.35
C ARG A 119 -12.71 -5.21 -15.10
N GLU A 120 -13.17 -6.46 -15.19
CA GLU A 120 -13.86 -7.17 -14.13
C GLU A 120 -12.91 -7.91 -13.16
N SER A 121 -11.61 -7.85 -13.38
CA SER A 121 -10.63 -8.47 -12.50
C SER A 121 -10.47 -7.71 -11.20
N TYR A 122 -10.22 -8.43 -10.11
CA TYR A 122 -9.71 -7.83 -8.87
C TYR A 122 -8.22 -7.56 -9.01
N PHE A 123 -7.82 -6.35 -8.65
CA PHE A 123 -6.44 -5.93 -8.58
C PHE A 123 -6.02 -5.79 -7.11
N HIS A 124 -4.96 -6.49 -6.76
CA HIS A 124 -4.41 -6.45 -5.41
C HIS A 124 -3.75 -5.09 -5.16
N SER A 125 -4.12 -4.42 -4.07
CA SER A 125 -3.61 -3.07 -3.79
C SER A 125 -2.14 -3.02 -3.43
N GLN A 126 -1.59 -4.10 -2.88
CA GLN A 126 -0.35 -4.01 -2.14
C GLN A 126 -0.39 -2.77 -1.21
N SER A 127 0.69 -2.04 -1.06
CA SER A 127 0.75 -0.91 -0.12
C SER A 127 -0.14 0.30 -0.46
N MET A 128 -0.81 0.34 -1.63
CA MET A 128 -1.86 1.35 -1.87
C MET A 128 -2.97 1.30 -0.79
N ALA A 129 -3.21 0.13 -0.19
CA ALA A 129 -4.18 -0.02 0.91
C ALA A 129 -3.93 0.96 2.05
N LYS A 130 -2.68 1.33 2.31
CA LYS A 130 -2.30 2.26 3.39
C LYS A 130 -2.99 3.61 3.25
N SER A 131 -3.13 4.12 2.02
CA SER A 131 -3.81 5.38 1.75
C SER A 131 -5.31 5.31 2.04
N PHE A 132 -5.95 4.15 1.86
CA PHE A 132 -7.34 3.93 2.26
C PHE A 132 -7.48 3.91 3.79
N ILE A 133 -6.52 3.32 4.52
CA ILE A 133 -6.51 3.36 5.99
C ILE A 133 -6.30 4.80 6.49
N SER A 134 -5.43 5.57 5.85
CA SER A 134 -5.28 7.00 6.13
C SER A 134 -6.61 7.76 5.94
N PHE A 135 -7.28 7.54 4.81
CA PHE A 135 -8.61 8.12 4.57
C PHE A 135 -9.58 7.83 5.72
N LEU A 136 -9.61 6.59 6.22
CA LEU A 136 -10.50 6.21 7.34
C LEU A 136 -10.14 6.89 8.66
N ILE A 137 -8.86 7.15 8.93
CA ILE A 137 -8.46 7.97 10.09
C ILE A 137 -8.99 9.40 9.94
N GLY A 138 -8.87 10.00 8.75
CA GLY A 138 -9.44 11.31 8.45
C GLY A 138 -10.94 11.36 8.63
N ALA A 139 -11.66 10.38 8.08
CA ALA A 139 -13.10 10.25 8.24
C ALA A 139 -13.51 10.07 9.71
N ALA A 140 -12.75 9.32 10.50
CA ALA A 140 -13.01 9.13 11.93
C ALA A 140 -12.76 10.41 12.75
N ILE A 141 -11.82 11.25 12.32
CA ILE A 141 -11.62 12.59 12.92
C ILE A 141 -12.78 13.52 12.54
N ASP A 142 -13.19 13.53 11.29
CA ASP A 142 -14.34 14.33 10.81
C ASP A 142 -15.65 13.90 11.49
N ASP A 143 -15.83 12.61 11.82
CA ASP A 143 -16.95 12.07 12.59
C ASP A 143 -16.85 12.37 14.10
N GLY A 144 -15.73 12.89 14.60
CA GLY A 144 -15.49 13.11 16.03
C GLY A 144 -15.22 11.84 16.85
N LEU A 145 -14.96 10.70 16.20
CA LEU A 145 -14.62 9.42 16.84
C LEU A 145 -13.13 9.36 17.26
N ILE A 146 -12.28 10.09 16.56
CA ILE A 146 -10.89 10.34 16.90
C ILE A 146 -10.70 11.84 17.10
N SER A 147 -10.09 12.28 18.21
CA SER A 147 -9.99 13.71 18.53
C SER A 147 -8.98 14.44 17.62
N GLY A 148 -7.97 13.74 17.09
CA GLY A 148 -7.00 14.29 16.16
C GLY A 148 -5.74 13.45 16.05
N VAL A 149 -4.85 13.84 15.14
CA VAL A 149 -3.61 13.11 14.85
C VAL A 149 -2.58 13.12 16.01
N HIS A 150 -2.73 14.03 16.96
CA HIS A 150 -1.85 14.14 18.14
C HIS A 150 -2.30 13.26 19.31
N ASP A 151 -3.43 12.56 19.18
CA ASP A 151 -3.83 11.59 20.18
C ASP A 151 -2.78 10.48 20.29
N PRO A 152 -2.36 10.10 21.51
CA PRO A 152 -1.53 8.93 21.72
C PRO A 152 -2.29 7.66 21.31
N MET A 153 -1.60 6.71 20.67
CA MET A 153 -2.24 5.45 20.24
C MET A 153 -2.83 4.67 21.43
N THR A 154 -2.26 4.84 22.61
CA THR A 154 -2.71 4.18 23.85
C THR A 154 -4.08 4.67 24.33
N LYS A 155 -4.58 5.82 23.88
CA LYS A 155 -5.95 6.27 24.11
C LYS A 155 -6.96 5.27 23.55
N TYR A 156 -6.66 4.63 22.44
CA TYR A 156 -7.52 3.64 21.76
C TYR A 156 -7.10 2.21 22.05
N ILE A 157 -5.82 1.99 22.42
CA ILE A 157 -5.22 0.68 22.69
C ILE A 157 -4.52 0.74 24.06
N PRO A 158 -5.28 0.84 25.17
CA PRO A 158 -4.70 1.05 26.51
C PRO A 158 -3.80 -0.12 26.97
N GLU A 159 -4.03 -1.33 26.44
CA GLU A 159 -3.23 -2.51 26.76
C GLU A 159 -1.73 -2.32 26.42
N LEU A 160 -1.41 -1.44 25.47
CA LEU A 160 -0.02 -1.15 25.10
C LEU A 160 0.70 -0.35 26.19
N LYS A 161 0.03 0.63 26.81
CA LYS A 161 0.59 1.39 27.93
C LYS A 161 0.88 0.50 29.13
N GLU A 162 -0.02 -0.45 29.41
CA GLU A 162 0.19 -1.43 30.50
C GLU A 162 1.39 -2.34 30.24
N ARG A 163 1.66 -2.66 28.96
CA ARG A 163 2.78 -3.49 28.57
C ARG A 163 4.11 -2.75 28.59
N ASP A 164 4.15 -1.56 28.01
CA ASP A 164 5.32 -0.68 27.93
C ASP A 164 4.85 0.78 27.87
N PRO A 165 5.08 1.59 28.93
CA PRO A 165 4.63 2.97 28.99
C PRO A 165 5.11 3.86 27.83
N ARG A 166 6.21 3.52 27.16
CA ARG A 166 6.73 4.29 26.00
C ARG A 166 5.76 4.34 24.83
N PHE A 167 4.81 3.40 24.72
CA PHE A 167 3.76 3.48 23.70
C PHE A 167 2.86 4.70 23.83
N GLU A 168 2.85 5.37 25.00
CA GLU A 168 2.08 6.61 25.20
C GLU A 168 2.65 7.79 24.42
N ASP A 169 3.95 7.73 24.09
CA ASP A 169 4.63 8.77 23.33
C ASP A 169 4.37 8.65 21.80
N ILE A 170 3.82 7.51 21.36
CA ILE A 170 3.50 7.28 19.92
C ILE A 170 2.12 7.86 19.63
N THR A 171 2.08 8.90 18.80
CA THR A 171 0.83 9.51 18.33
C THR A 171 0.33 8.87 17.03
N ILE A 172 -0.94 9.10 16.71
CA ILE A 172 -1.51 8.73 15.39
C ILE A 172 -0.70 9.38 14.25
N LYS A 173 -0.21 10.62 14.44
CA LYS A 173 0.65 11.29 13.47
C LYS A 173 1.94 10.49 13.21
N ASN A 174 2.61 10.01 14.24
CA ASN A 174 3.82 9.20 14.10
C ASN A 174 3.57 7.92 13.29
N LEU A 175 2.41 7.27 13.49
CA LEU A 175 2.03 6.09 12.71
C LEU A 175 1.74 6.44 11.24
N LEU A 176 1.02 7.55 10.98
CA LEU A 176 0.70 8.01 9.64
C LEU A 176 1.94 8.39 8.84
N GLU A 177 2.93 9.01 9.46
CA GLU A 177 4.16 9.49 8.84
C GLU A 177 5.30 8.47 8.82
N MET A 178 5.07 7.22 9.26
CA MET A 178 6.12 6.19 9.34
C MET A 178 7.31 6.62 10.24
N ARG A 179 7.02 7.28 11.37
CA ARG A 179 7.99 7.83 12.33
C ARG A 179 7.70 7.41 13.76
N SER A 180 7.14 6.21 13.94
CA SER A 180 6.72 5.71 15.26
C SER A 180 7.87 5.23 16.15
N GLY A 181 9.04 4.93 15.59
CA GLY A 181 10.14 4.32 16.33
C GLY A 181 9.92 2.85 16.72
N LEU A 182 8.92 2.18 16.11
CA LEU A 182 8.69 0.75 16.32
C LEU A 182 9.86 -0.08 15.78
N GLU A 183 10.24 -1.14 16.49
CA GLU A 183 11.20 -2.10 15.96
C GLU A 183 10.63 -2.79 14.71
N TYR A 184 11.42 -2.80 13.63
CA TYR A 184 11.02 -3.40 12.36
C TYR A 184 12.21 -4.00 11.62
N ASN A 185 12.32 -5.32 11.66
CA ASN A 185 13.42 -6.07 11.07
C ASN A 185 13.07 -6.49 9.63
N THR A 186 13.91 -6.09 8.68
CA THR A 186 13.75 -6.40 7.24
C THR A 186 14.85 -7.33 6.70
N SER A 187 15.33 -8.29 7.51
CA SER A 187 16.40 -9.21 7.13
C SER A 187 15.93 -10.26 6.12
N TYR A 188 16.72 -10.44 5.08
CA TYR A 188 16.59 -11.52 4.10
C TYR A 188 17.53 -12.69 4.43
N LEU A 189 17.28 -13.86 3.84
CA LEU A 189 18.26 -14.95 3.87
C LEU A 189 19.50 -14.54 3.07
N PRO A 190 20.72 -14.80 3.58
CA PRO A 190 21.96 -14.34 2.96
C PRO A 190 22.07 -14.70 1.47
N GLY A 191 22.33 -13.69 0.62
CA GLY A 191 22.50 -13.86 -0.83
C GLY A 191 21.21 -14.14 -1.60
N THR A 192 20.05 -13.90 -1.00
CA THR A 192 18.74 -14.12 -1.63
C THR A 192 17.78 -12.96 -1.36
N ASN A 193 16.67 -12.91 -2.11
CA ASN A 193 15.52 -12.03 -1.84
C ASN A 193 14.40 -12.75 -1.05
N ILE A 194 14.74 -13.87 -0.40
CA ILE A 194 13.79 -14.66 0.40
C ILE A 194 13.74 -14.07 1.79
N HIS A 195 12.57 -13.74 2.29
CA HIS A 195 12.39 -13.25 3.65
C HIS A 195 12.90 -14.27 4.66
N ALA A 196 13.72 -13.80 5.60
CA ALA A 196 14.08 -14.62 6.75
C ALA A 196 12.83 -14.90 7.61
N PRO A 197 12.77 -16.03 8.35
CA PRO A 197 11.62 -16.34 9.20
C PRO A 197 11.32 -15.31 10.29
N TRP A 198 12.26 -14.42 10.58
CA TRP A 198 12.14 -13.32 11.55
C TRP A 198 11.97 -11.94 10.88
N HIS A 199 11.76 -11.91 9.57
CA HIS A 199 11.47 -10.69 8.83
C HIS A 199 10.08 -10.17 9.20
N ASP A 200 9.96 -8.95 9.70
CA ASP A 200 8.71 -8.44 10.27
C ASP A 200 7.61 -8.24 9.23
N GLU A 201 7.96 -7.92 7.99
CA GLU A 201 6.98 -7.90 6.91
C GLU A 201 6.34 -9.28 6.70
N ALA A 202 7.17 -10.34 6.63
CA ALA A 202 6.68 -11.71 6.51
C ALA A 202 5.88 -12.13 7.75
N ILE A 203 6.35 -11.77 8.97
CA ILE A 203 5.62 -12.05 10.20
C ILE A 203 4.24 -11.39 10.16
N GLY A 204 4.16 -10.10 9.85
CA GLY A 204 2.88 -9.40 9.73
C GLY A 204 1.98 -9.99 8.66
N TYR A 205 2.54 -10.32 7.49
CA TYR A 205 1.80 -10.80 6.33
C TYR A 205 1.23 -12.22 6.51
N TYR A 206 2.00 -13.14 7.12
CA TYR A 206 1.63 -14.56 7.21
C TYR A 206 1.09 -14.97 8.59
N HIS A 207 1.17 -14.10 9.62
CA HIS A 207 0.74 -14.46 10.97
C HIS A 207 -0.78 -14.65 11.04
N PRO A 208 -1.29 -15.75 11.64
CA PRO A 208 -2.73 -16.03 11.70
C PRO A 208 -3.49 -15.23 12.75
N ASN A 209 -2.83 -14.35 13.50
CA ASN A 209 -3.43 -13.45 14.49
C ASN A 209 -2.58 -12.19 14.64
N VAL A 210 -2.76 -11.26 13.71
CA VAL A 210 -2.00 -10.00 13.66
C VAL A 210 -2.35 -9.11 14.85
N ARG A 211 -3.62 -9.08 15.27
CA ARG A 211 -4.04 -8.31 16.47
C ARG A 211 -3.26 -8.75 17.72
N LYS A 212 -3.11 -10.07 17.94
CA LYS A 212 -2.30 -10.59 19.05
C LYS A 212 -0.81 -10.25 18.89
N LEU A 213 -0.28 -10.30 17.65
CA LEU A 213 1.09 -9.89 17.34
C LEU A 213 1.33 -8.44 17.78
N LEU A 214 0.48 -7.50 17.34
CA LEU A 214 0.56 -6.09 17.68
C LEU A 214 0.51 -5.85 19.19
N LEU A 215 -0.42 -6.48 19.88
CA LEU A 215 -0.62 -6.27 21.33
C LEU A 215 0.47 -6.90 22.20
N LYS A 216 1.19 -7.94 21.70
CA LYS A 216 2.07 -8.75 22.57
C LYS A 216 3.53 -8.83 22.14
N LYS A 217 3.87 -8.49 20.87
CA LYS A 217 5.21 -8.80 20.32
C LYS A 217 5.94 -7.60 19.70
N VAL A 218 5.22 -6.64 19.12
CA VAL A 218 5.87 -5.45 18.53
C VAL A 218 6.46 -4.59 19.64
N GLU A 219 7.72 -4.20 19.50
CA GLU A 219 8.48 -3.43 20.48
C GLU A 219 8.86 -2.04 19.94
N ILE A 220 9.40 -1.19 20.79
CA ILE A 220 9.87 0.16 20.43
C ILE A 220 11.40 0.13 20.46
N ALA A 221 12.01 0.47 19.31
CA ALA A 221 13.45 0.59 19.15
C ALA A 221 13.95 2.02 19.40
N ASP A 222 13.24 3.02 18.86
CA ASP A 222 13.66 4.41 18.85
C ASP A 222 12.58 5.37 19.39
N ALA A 223 12.98 6.61 19.67
CA ALA A 223 12.05 7.65 20.09
C ALA A 223 11.07 8.01 18.96
N PRO A 224 9.77 8.14 19.25
CA PRO A 224 8.76 8.56 18.25
C PRO A 224 9.05 9.96 17.70
N GLY A 225 8.67 10.20 16.44
CA GLY A 225 8.91 11.47 15.74
C GLY A 225 10.32 11.63 15.16
N GLY A 226 11.19 10.64 15.36
CA GLY A 226 12.55 10.57 14.83
C GLY A 226 12.63 10.31 13.34
N GLY A 227 13.53 9.40 12.94
CA GLY A 227 13.77 9.03 11.54
C GLY A 227 12.57 8.40 10.85
N PHE A 228 12.50 8.54 9.53
CA PHE A 228 11.55 7.81 8.71
C PHE A 228 11.94 6.34 8.61
N GLN A 229 11.01 5.43 8.92
CA GLN A 229 11.17 4.00 8.73
C GLN A 229 9.86 3.42 8.20
N TYR A 230 9.85 2.97 6.95
CA TYR A 230 8.68 2.35 6.36
C TYR A 230 8.36 1.02 7.05
N CYS A 231 7.28 1.00 7.84
CA CYS A 231 6.94 -0.09 8.74
C CYS A 231 5.46 -0.44 8.64
N ASN A 232 5.15 -1.68 8.23
CA ASN A 232 3.78 -2.16 8.05
C ASN A 232 2.98 -2.21 9.36
N TYR A 233 3.64 -2.34 10.51
CA TYR A 233 2.96 -2.31 11.81
C TYR A 233 2.28 -0.98 12.08
N ASN A 234 2.81 0.15 11.56
CA ASN A 234 2.18 1.46 11.68
C ASN A 234 0.75 1.43 11.14
N THR A 235 0.57 0.94 9.92
CA THR A 235 -0.76 0.85 9.30
C THR A 235 -1.67 -0.16 9.99
N SER A 236 -1.10 -1.27 10.48
CA SER A 236 -1.85 -2.26 11.26
C SER A 236 -2.37 -1.66 12.59
N TYR A 237 -1.59 -0.83 13.26
CA TYR A 237 -2.05 -0.10 14.46
C TYR A 237 -3.11 0.95 14.12
N LEU A 238 -2.97 1.67 12.99
CA LEU A 238 -4.03 2.58 12.53
C LEU A 238 -5.36 1.84 12.31
N GLY A 239 -5.32 0.65 11.70
CA GLY A 239 -6.50 -0.19 11.55
C GLY A 239 -7.08 -0.65 12.89
N LEU A 240 -6.24 -1.02 13.86
CA LEU A 240 -6.72 -1.37 15.21
C LEU A 240 -7.33 -0.16 15.94
N ILE A 241 -6.77 1.04 15.76
CA ILE A 241 -7.35 2.30 16.28
C ILE A 241 -8.73 2.53 15.65
N ILE A 242 -8.90 2.35 14.34
CA ILE A 242 -10.19 2.46 13.65
C ILE A 242 -11.20 1.48 14.26
N GLU A 243 -10.84 0.19 14.41
CA GLU A 243 -11.75 -0.79 15.02
C GLU A 243 -12.20 -0.37 16.42
N ARG A 244 -11.29 0.13 17.24
CA ARG A 244 -11.56 0.53 18.63
C ARG A 244 -12.38 1.82 18.72
N ALA A 245 -12.09 2.82 17.89
CA ALA A 245 -12.79 4.09 17.88
C ALA A 245 -14.20 3.98 17.30
N THR A 246 -14.39 3.13 16.28
CA THR A 246 -15.66 3.00 15.57
C THR A 246 -16.54 1.85 16.06
N HIS A 247 -15.96 0.88 16.80
CA HIS A 247 -16.58 -0.39 17.16
C HIS A 247 -17.05 -1.23 15.94
N LYS A 248 -16.41 -1.02 14.79
CA LYS A 248 -16.69 -1.72 13.52
C LYS A 248 -15.41 -2.36 13.00
N THR A 249 -15.56 -3.37 12.13
CA THR A 249 -14.41 -3.84 11.33
C THR A 249 -13.98 -2.74 10.36
N VAL A 250 -12.70 -2.76 9.95
CA VAL A 250 -12.20 -1.77 8.99
C VAL A 250 -12.96 -1.87 7.66
N SER A 251 -13.26 -3.08 7.19
CA SER A 251 -14.08 -3.29 5.98
C SER A 251 -15.45 -2.64 6.09
N LYS A 252 -16.14 -2.79 7.24
CA LYS A 252 -17.48 -2.20 7.43
C LYS A 252 -17.44 -0.68 7.49
N TYR A 253 -16.43 -0.10 8.15
CA TYR A 253 -16.28 1.36 8.20
C TYR A 253 -15.87 1.93 6.84
N LEU A 254 -15.02 1.20 6.07
CA LEU A 254 -14.65 1.56 4.70
C LEU A 254 -15.87 1.52 3.75
N GLU A 255 -16.73 0.51 3.90
CA GLU A 255 -18.00 0.43 3.16
C GLU A 255 -18.85 1.67 3.39
N GLU A 256 -19.12 2.00 4.66
CA GLU A 256 -20.00 3.11 5.04
C GLU A 256 -19.45 4.49 4.67
N LYS A 257 -18.12 4.69 4.71
CA LYS A 257 -17.51 6.01 4.50
C LYS A 257 -17.08 6.28 3.07
N LEU A 258 -16.84 5.25 2.31
CA LEU A 258 -16.30 5.39 0.96
C LEU A 258 -17.02 4.52 -0.06
N TRP A 259 -17.08 3.19 0.19
CA TRP A 259 -17.34 2.24 -0.88
C TRP A 259 -18.78 2.33 -1.39
N SER A 260 -19.75 2.25 -0.51
CA SER A 260 -21.18 2.30 -0.86
C SER A 260 -21.67 3.67 -1.39
N GLU A 261 -20.82 4.68 -1.36
CA GLU A 261 -21.15 6.03 -1.85
C GLU A 261 -20.47 6.38 -3.19
N ILE A 262 -19.29 5.80 -3.44
CA ILE A 262 -18.39 6.26 -4.49
C ILE A 262 -18.02 5.15 -5.47
N MET A 263 -17.76 3.94 -4.97
CA MET A 263 -17.20 2.86 -5.77
C MET A 263 -18.29 2.07 -6.47
N GLU A 264 -18.04 1.72 -7.72
CA GLU A 264 -19.04 1.03 -8.56
C GLU A 264 -19.14 -0.46 -8.24
N HIS A 265 -18.02 -1.07 -7.89
CA HIS A 265 -17.94 -2.52 -7.73
C HIS A 265 -17.58 -2.90 -6.30
N ASP A 266 -17.98 -4.09 -5.91
CA ASP A 266 -17.56 -4.67 -4.65
C ASP A 266 -16.04 -4.79 -4.58
N ALA A 267 -15.50 -4.58 -3.37
CA ALA A 267 -14.12 -4.86 -3.05
C ALA A 267 -14.01 -6.05 -2.09
N LEU A 268 -12.78 -6.56 -1.95
CA LEU A 268 -12.46 -7.60 -1.00
C LEU A 268 -11.35 -7.11 -0.07
N PHE A 269 -11.43 -7.45 1.22
CA PHE A 269 -10.36 -7.23 2.15
C PHE A 269 -10.01 -8.52 2.87
N SER A 270 -8.79 -9.04 2.66
CA SER A 270 -8.39 -10.31 3.26
C SER A 270 -8.13 -10.16 4.76
N ILE A 271 -8.56 -11.15 5.52
CA ILE A 271 -8.32 -11.27 6.95
C ILE A 271 -7.18 -12.25 7.24
N ASP A 272 -6.56 -12.10 8.40
CA ASP A 272 -5.44 -12.93 8.85
C ASP A 272 -5.84 -14.39 9.12
N SER A 273 -7.02 -14.63 9.67
CA SER A 273 -7.65 -15.93 9.83
C SER A 273 -9.13 -15.79 10.24
N HIS A 274 -9.92 -16.81 9.99
CA HIS A 274 -11.32 -16.88 10.45
C HIS A 274 -11.48 -16.61 11.96
N LYS A 275 -10.57 -17.17 12.77
CA LYS A 275 -10.62 -17.01 14.23
C LYS A 275 -10.31 -15.61 14.72
N SER A 276 -9.36 -14.92 14.10
CA SER A 276 -8.94 -13.57 14.49
C SER A 276 -9.80 -12.51 13.83
N GLY A 277 -10.11 -12.69 12.55
CA GLY A 277 -10.93 -11.79 11.75
C GLY A 277 -10.35 -10.39 11.61
N PHE A 278 -9.02 -10.23 11.65
CA PHE A 278 -8.37 -8.95 11.53
C PHE A 278 -7.92 -8.73 10.08
N GLU A 279 -8.38 -7.66 9.45
CA GLU A 279 -7.94 -7.33 8.09
C GLU A 279 -6.44 -7.02 8.07
N TYR A 280 -5.76 -7.39 6.99
CA TYR A 280 -4.36 -7.02 6.84
C TYR A 280 -4.24 -5.66 6.13
N MET A 281 -4.39 -4.59 6.90
CA MET A 281 -4.48 -3.20 6.45
C MET A 281 -3.31 -2.73 5.58
N PRO A 282 -2.06 -3.19 5.77
CA PRO A 282 -0.94 -2.69 4.97
C PRO A 282 -1.02 -2.98 3.48
N SER A 283 -1.76 -4.02 3.04
CA SER A 283 -1.65 -4.44 1.63
C SER A 283 -2.78 -5.29 1.04
N ARG A 284 -3.77 -5.78 1.80
CA ARG A 284 -4.68 -6.81 1.28
C ARG A 284 -6.09 -6.32 0.95
N LEU A 285 -6.19 -5.13 0.35
CA LEU A 285 -7.40 -4.64 -0.29
C LEU A 285 -7.37 -5.00 -1.77
N MET A 286 -8.45 -5.55 -2.31
CA MET A 286 -8.63 -5.85 -3.73
C MET A 286 -9.85 -5.11 -4.26
N ALA A 287 -9.66 -4.38 -5.37
CA ALA A 287 -10.73 -3.65 -6.04
C ALA A 287 -10.57 -3.69 -7.57
N ARG A 288 -11.53 -3.14 -8.30
CA ARG A 288 -11.38 -2.89 -9.73
C ARG A 288 -10.45 -1.70 -9.95
N ALA A 289 -9.68 -1.71 -11.03
CA ALA A 289 -8.77 -0.60 -11.34
C ALA A 289 -9.49 0.74 -11.48
N ILE A 290 -10.71 0.73 -12.02
CA ILE A 290 -11.53 1.94 -12.15
C ILE A 290 -12.00 2.50 -10.78
N ASP A 291 -12.17 1.66 -9.77
CA ASP A 291 -12.52 2.11 -8.43
C ASP A 291 -11.30 2.72 -7.72
N TYR A 292 -10.09 2.22 -7.99
CA TYR A 292 -8.86 2.92 -7.59
C TYR A 292 -8.77 4.32 -8.22
N ALA A 293 -9.19 4.48 -9.48
CA ALA A 293 -9.25 5.79 -10.11
C ALA A 293 -10.26 6.73 -9.43
N ARG A 294 -11.41 6.22 -8.98
CA ARG A 294 -12.38 7.00 -8.20
C ARG A 294 -11.80 7.49 -6.86
N PHE A 295 -11.00 6.65 -6.20
CA PHE A 295 -10.28 7.08 -4.99
C PHE A 295 -9.25 8.19 -5.31
N GLY A 296 -8.50 8.06 -6.38
CA GLY A 296 -7.61 9.12 -6.87
C GLY A 296 -8.37 10.42 -7.15
N ARG A 297 -9.56 10.33 -7.77
CA ARG A 297 -10.42 11.49 -8.03
C ARG A 297 -10.91 12.18 -6.76
N LEU A 298 -11.26 11.43 -5.74
CA LEU A 298 -11.66 11.99 -4.45
C LEU A 298 -10.53 12.88 -3.87
N PHE A 299 -9.29 12.39 -3.90
CA PHE A 299 -8.14 13.15 -3.43
C PHE A 299 -7.75 14.30 -4.36
N LEU A 300 -7.89 14.13 -5.69
CA LEU A 300 -7.69 15.19 -6.67
C LEU A 300 -8.57 16.42 -6.37
N TYR A 301 -9.82 16.21 -6.01
CA TYR A 301 -10.78 17.25 -5.70
C TYR A 301 -10.90 17.58 -4.20
N GLY A 302 -9.85 17.31 -3.42
CA GLY A 302 -9.74 17.73 -2.02
C GLY A 302 -10.77 17.09 -1.11
N GLY A 303 -11.12 15.83 -1.33
CA GLY A 303 -12.11 15.09 -0.54
C GLY A 303 -13.56 15.40 -0.89
N ASN A 304 -13.80 16.22 -1.92
CA ASN A 304 -15.14 16.53 -2.41
C ASN A 304 -15.57 15.54 -3.50
N TRP A 305 -16.75 14.99 -3.36
CA TRP A 305 -17.36 14.11 -4.33
C TRP A 305 -18.70 14.68 -4.79
N ASN A 306 -18.69 15.29 -5.98
CA ASN A 306 -19.88 15.85 -6.62
C ASN A 306 -20.70 16.80 -5.71
N GLY A 307 -20.01 17.66 -4.94
CA GLY A 307 -20.61 18.62 -4.02
C GLY A 307 -20.73 18.14 -2.57
N LYS A 308 -20.53 16.83 -2.28
CA LYS A 308 -20.48 16.28 -0.94
C LYS A 308 -19.04 16.21 -0.45
N GLN A 309 -18.73 16.77 0.71
CA GLN A 309 -17.43 16.58 1.36
C GLN A 309 -17.44 15.22 2.06
N VAL A 310 -16.64 14.26 1.57
CA VAL A 310 -16.55 12.88 2.07
C VAL A 310 -15.46 12.74 3.12
N VAL A 311 -14.38 13.49 2.96
CA VAL A 311 -13.34 13.69 3.97
C VAL A 311 -12.87 15.15 3.87
N SER A 312 -12.52 15.77 4.99
CA SER A 312 -12.16 17.20 5.01
C SER A 312 -11.03 17.55 4.05
N LYS A 313 -11.13 18.74 3.42
CA LYS A 313 -10.07 19.26 2.56
C LYS A 313 -8.75 19.41 3.29
N ASP A 314 -8.80 19.78 4.57
CA ASP A 314 -7.63 19.90 5.44
C ASP A 314 -6.93 18.54 5.59
N TRP A 315 -7.69 17.45 5.74
CA TRP A 315 -7.13 16.10 5.78
C TRP A 315 -6.40 15.75 4.48
N VAL A 316 -7.03 15.99 3.32
CA VAL A 316 -6.41 15.73 2.02
C VAL A 316 -5.11 16.51 1.86
N LEU A 317 -5.10 17.79 2.21
CA LEU A 317 -3.90 18.62 2.13
C LEU A 317 -2.78 18.11 3.05
N LYS A 318 -3.11 17.77 4.31
CA LYS A 318 -2.14 17.21 5.27
C LYS A 318 -1.63 15.83 4.87
N SER A 319 -2.47 15.04 4.21
CA SER A 319 -2.10 13.69 3.74
C SER A 319 -1.15 13.72 2.56
N THR A 320 -1.32 14.67 1.64
CA THR A 320 -0.65 14.69 0.35
C THR A 320 0.39 15.78 0.19
N ARG A 321 0.44 16.76 1.12
CA ARG A 321 1.46 17.81 1.16
C ARG A 321 2.15 17.75 2.53
N GLU A 322 3.45 17.59 2.53
CA GLU A 322 4.26 17.41 3.73
C GLU A 322 5.29 18.54 3.87
N ASP A 323 5.64 18.82 5.11
CA ASP A 323 6.73 19.73 5.48
C ASP A 323 8.06 19.00 5.75
N LYS A 324 8.05 17.66 5.82
CA LYS A 324 9.21 16.82 6.13
C LYS A 324 9.57 15.91 4.97
N TYR A 325 10.68 16.20 4.33
CA TYR A 325 11.22 15.40 3.26
C TYR A 325 11.88 14.11 3.77
N ILE A 326 11.84 13.07 2.94
CA ILE A 326 12.61 11.86 3.16
C ILE A 326 14.09 12.17 2.86
N PRO A 327 15.03 11.81 3.74
CA PRO A 327 16.45 11.94 3.46
C PRO A 327 16.85 11.17 2.18
N ARG A 328 17.72 11.79 1.36
CA ARG A 328 18.13 11.25 0.05
C ARG A 328 18.84 9.91 0.12
N ASP A 329 19.52 9.64 1.20
CA ASP A 329 20.26 8.39 1.45
C ASP A 329 19.32 7.18 1.70
N ILE A 330 18.05 7.42 2.02
CA ILE A 330 17.08 6.33 2.21
C ILE A 330 16.61 5.75 0.87
N TYR A 331 16.33 6.61 -0.11
CA TYR A 331 15.86 6.23 -1.46
C TYR A 331 16.56 7.06 -2.54
N PRO A 332 17.87 6.91 -2.74
CA PRO A 332 18.66 7.78 -3.62
C PRO A 332 18.15 7.79 -5.07
N ASP A 333 17.70 6.66 -5.58
CA ASP A 333 17.22 6.51 -6.96
C ASP A 333 15.94 7.31 -7.25
N TRP A 334 15.16 7.62 -6.22
CA TRP A 334 13.89 8.35 -6.38
C TRP A 334 14.10 9.85 -6.68
N PHE A 335 15.27 10.37 -6.46
CA PHE A 335 15.61 11.77 -6.70
C PHE A 335 16.14 12.02 -8.12
N GLY A 336 16.41 10.97 -8.91
CA GLY A 336 16.87 11.08 -10.31
C GLY A 336 18.09 11.96 -10.53
N GLY A 337 18.95 12.11 -9.53
CA GLY A 337 20.16 12.93 -9.62
C GLY A 337 19.93 14.46 -9.49
N ASP A 338 18.70 14.95 -9.53
CA ASP A 338 18.40 16.38 -9.44
C ASP A 338 18.31 16.88 -7.99
N ASN A 339 19.12 17.88 -7.65
CA ASN A 339 19.20 18.41 -6.29
C ASN A 339 17.99 19.25 -5.86
N CYS A 340 17.16 19.70 -6.80
CA CYS A 340 15.97 20.51 -6.53
C CYS A 340 14.69 19.68 -6.35
N LYS A 341 14.72 18.39 -6.62
CA LYS A 341 13.57 17.51 -6.40
C LYS A 341 13.50 17.07 -4.94
N HIS A 342 12.30 17.00 -4.41
CA HIS A 342 12.02 16.54 -3.05
C HIS A 342 11.01 15.41 -3.05
N VAL A 343 11.33 14.34 -2.34
CA VAL A 343 10.41 13.24 -2.06
C VAL A 343 10.02 13.31 -0.60
N TYR A 344 8.75 13.10 -0.30
CA TYR A 344 8.24 13.09 1.05
C TYR A 344 7.19 12.00 1.25
N TYR A 345 6.88 11.72 2.50
CA TYR A 345 5.82 10.81 2.90
C TYR A 345 4.88 11.54 3.86
N GLY A 346 3.66 11.79 3.39
CA GLY A 346 2.62 12.40 4.21
C GLY A 346 1.86 11.32 5.02
N TYR A 347 0.55 11.51 5.22
CA TYR A 347 -0.24 10.52 5.95
C TYR A 347 -0.55 9.30 5.07
N GLN A 348 0.40 8.36 4.99
CA GLN A 348 0.34 7.14 4.17
C GLN A 348 0.22 7.42 2.66
N TRP A 349 0.74 8.56 2.20
CA TRP A 349 0.85 8.96 0.80
C TRP A 349 2.28 9.34 0.48
N TRP A 350 2.77 8.90 -0.67
CA TRP A 350 4.02 9.36 -1.25
C TRP A 350 3.80 10.68 -1.97
N GLY A 351 4.70 11.61 -1.83
CA GLY A 351 4.64 12.89 -2.53
C GLY A 351 5.98 13.27 -3.15
N HIS A 352 5.89 14.07 -4.19
CA HIS A 352 7.05 14.54 -4.93
C HIS A 352 6.83 16.00 -5.38
N THR A 353 7.86 16.82 -5.23
CA THR A 353 7.89 18.18 -5.72
C THR A 353 9.03 18.32 -6.73
N ASN A 354 8.72 18.78 -7.93
CA ASN A 354 9.67 19.01 -9.01
C ASN A 354 10.43 20.33 -8.81
N CYS A 355 11.46 20.55 -9.65
CA CYS A 355 12.26 21.78 -9.65
C CYS A 355 11.46 23.04 -9.97
N ASP A 356 10.37 22.93 -10.71
CA ASP A 356 9.43 24.02 -11.02
C ASP A 356 8.35 24.23 -9.95
N SER A 357 8.49 23.55 -8.80
CA SER A 357 7.53 23.53 -7.70
C SER A 357 6.19 22.87 -8.03
N THR A 358 6.05 22.17 -9.15
CA THR A 358 4.87 21.33 -9.39
C THR A 358 4.87 20.16 -8.40
N PHE A 359 3.69 19.85 -7.90
CA PHE A 359 3.48 18.88 -6.86
C PHE A 359 2.60 17.74 -7.35
N GLN A 360 2.92 16.55 -6.89
CA GLN A 360 2.21 15.34 -7.25
C GLN A 360 2.28 14.34 -6.10
N PHE A 361 1.33 13.44 -6.03
CA PHE A 361 1.28 12.42 -4.99
C PHE A 361 0.76 11.08 -5.50
N ALA A 362 1.08 10.02 -4.77
CA ALA A 362 0.66 8.67 -5.13
C ALA A 362 0.36 7.80 -3.90
N ALA A 363 -0.65 6.95 -4.04
CA ALA A 363 -0.73 5.72 -3.29
C ALA A 363 0.07 4.66 -4.08
N SER A 364 1.15 4.14 -3.48
CA SER A 364 2.05 3.19 -4.15
C SER A 364 2.15 1.86 -3.41
N GLY A 365 2.32 0.79 -4.16
CA GLY A 365 2.50 -0.55 -3.64
C GLY A 365 3.42 -1.41 -4.50
N ASN A 366 4.02 -2.42 -3.89
CA ASN A 366 4.88 -3.37 -4.57
C ASN A 366 4.23 -3.94 -5.85
N LEU A 367 5.05 -4.48 -6.74
CA LEU A 367 4.63 -5.09 -8.01
C LEU A 367 4.00 -4.10 -9.01
N GLY A 368 4.18 -2.79 -8.80
CA GLY A 368 3.69 -1.76 -9.72
C GLY A 368 2.28 -1.28 -9.45
N GLN A 369 1.78 -1.39 -8.22
CA GLN A 369 0.46 -0.87 -7.88
C GLN A 369 0.53 0.63 -7.61
N ASN A 370 -0.19 1.46 -8.39
CA ASN A 370 -0.17 2.91 -8.20
C ASN A 370 -1.52 3.56 -8.50
N ILE A 371 -1.89 4.49 -7.63
CA ILE A 371 -2.86 5.56 -7.91
C ILE A 371 -2.07 6.85 -7.86
N TYR A 372 -1.78 7.41 -9.01
CA TYR A 372 -0.94 8.57 -9.19
C TYR A 372 -1.78 9.79 -9.54
N VAL A 373 -1.57 10.91 -8.84
CA VAL A 373 -2.39 12.12 -8.99
C VAL A 373 -1.50 13.33 -9.22
N ILE A 374 -1.81 14.12 -10.27
CA ILE A 374 -1.17 15.37 -10.61
C ILE A 374 -2.22 16.49 -10.56
N PRO A 375 -2.38 17.17 -9.42
CA PRO A 375 -3.51 18.09 -9.20
C PRO A 375 -3.57 19.23 -10.22
N ASP A 376 -2.47 19.88 -10.49
CA ASP A 376 -2.41 21.06 -11.38
C ASP A 376 -2.75 20.72 -12.85
N LYS A 377 -2.71 19.45 -13.21
CA LYS A 377 -3.06 18.95 -14.56
C LYS A 377 -4.40 18.23 -14.58
N GLU A 378 -5.03 18.04 -13.41
CA GLU A 378 -6.25 17.23 -13.23
C GLU A 378 -6.09 15.82 -13.83
N ILE A 379 -4.94 15.19 -13.54
CA ILE A 379 -4.59 13.86 -14.06
C ILE A 379 -4.61 12.83 -12.93
N ILE A 380 -5.13 11.65 -13.28
CA ILE A 380 -5.07 10.43 -12.49
C ILE A 380 -4.51 9.33 -13.37
N ILE A 381 -3.50 8.61 -12.88
CA ILE A 381 -2.98 7.41 -13.54
C ILE A 381 -3.13 6.25 -12.57
N VAL A 382 -3.83 5.21 -12.97
CA VAL A 382 -3.85 3.93 -12.25
C VAL A 382 -3.00 2.94 -13.03
N HIS A 383 -1.99 2.41 -12.39
CA HIS A 383 -1.17 1.32 -12.92
C HIS A 383 -1.26 0.14 -11.94
N CYS A 384 -1.52 -1.04 -12.47
CA CYS A 384 -1.42 -2.29 -11.75
C CYS A 384 -0.48 -3.23 -12.50
N GLY A 385 0.37 -3.93 -11.78
CA GLY A 385 1.37 -4.83 -12.34
C GLY A 385 1.57 -6.09 -11.49
N ASN A 386 2.45 -6.98 -11.96
CA ASN A 386 2.85 -8.20 -11.24
C ASN A 386 4.35 -8.48 -11.41
N SER A 387 5.18 -7.45 -11.39
CA SER A 387 6.64 -7.60 -11.50
C SER A 387 7.38 -6.63 -10.59
N LEU A 388 8.46 -7.10 -9.98
CA LEU A 388 9.43 -6.26 -9.25
C LEU A 388 10.55 -5.77 -10.18
N GLU A 389 10.80 -6.45 -11.30
CA GLU A 389 11.95 -6.19 -12.17
C GLU A 389 11.79 -4.90 -12.99
N TYR A 390 10.57 -4.65 -13.49
CA TYR A 390 10.26 -3.50 -14.37
C TYR A 390 9.51 -2.39 -13.63
N TYR A 391 9.44 -2.50 -12.31
CA TYR A 391 8.77 -1.52 -11.49
C TYR A 391 9.75 -0.45 -11.00
N SER A 392 9.42 0.80 -11.29
CA SER A 392 10.04 1.95 -10.68
C SER A 392 8.98 3.03 -10.48
N ASP A 393 8.74 3.40 -9.24
CA ASP A 393 7.87 4.54 -8.90
C ASP A 393 8.37 5.80 -9.59
N PHE A 394 9.69 5.93 -9.70
CA PHE A 394 10.36 7.05 -10.34
C PHE A 394 9.91 7.24 -11.80
N ASP A 395 9.66 6.16 -12.55
CA ASP A 395 9.23 6.28 -13.94
C ASP A 395 7.84 6.88 -14.11
N LEU A 396 6.94 6.68 -13.15
CA LEU A 396 5.63 7.37 -13.15
C LEU A 396 5.76 8.86 -12.84
N TRP A 397 6.70 9.24 -11.96
CA TRP A 397 7.04 10.63 -11.70
C TRP A 397 7.57 11.33 -12.96
N GLN A 398 8.36 10.62 -13.76
CA GLN A 398 8.91 11.12 -15.01
C GLN A 398 7.84 11.31 -16.10
N ILE A 399 6.85 10.42 -16.18
CA ILE A 399 5.69 10.60 -17.06
C ILE A 399 4.96 11.91 -16.74
N ALA A 400 4.81 12.22 -15.46
CA ALA A 400 4.23 13.48 -15.03
C ALA A 400 5.05 14.70 -15.45
N GLU A 401 6.38 14.61 -15.43
CA GLU A 401 7.26 15.67 -15.97
C GLU A 401 7.07 15.83 -17.47
N ASN A 402 7.03 14.74 -18.22
CA ASN A 402 6.78 14.77 -19.66
C ASN A 402 5.41 15.42 -20.00
N ILE A 403 4.39 15.17 -19.19
CA ILE A 403 3.08 15.82 -19.31
C ILE A 403 3.18 17.33 -19.06
N ALA A 404 4.02 17.75 -18.11
CA ALA A 404 4.22 19.16 -17.81
C ALA A 404 4.96 19.91 -18.93
N LEU A 405 5.91 19.22 -19.59
CA LEU A 405 6.73 19.78 -20.68
C LEU A 405 6.02 19.80 -22.03
N ASN A 406 5.14 18.82 -22.29
CA ASN A 406 4.36 18.76 -23.52
C ASN A 406 3.10 19.64 -23.41
N LYS A 407 3.16 20.83 -24.00
CA LYS A 407 2.01 21.73 -24.14
C LYS A 407 0.96 21.08 -25.05
N SER A 408 -0.12 20.65 -24.42
CA SER A 408 -1.45 20.30 -24.97
C SER A 408 -1.56 19.21 -26.04
N PRO A 409 -2.54 18.31 -25.94
CA PRO A 409 -3.08 17.67 -27.12
C PRO A 409 -3.86 18.65 -27.96
#